data_fe25eb41a8ab462e064316302af5824e
#
_entry.id   fe25eb41a8ab462e064316302af5824e
#
_cell.length_a   1.000
_cell.length_b   1.000
_cell.length_c   1.000
_cell.angle_alpha   90.00
_cell.angle_beta   90.00
_cell.angle_gamma   90.00
#
_symmetry.space_group_name_H-M   'P 1'
#
loop_
_entity.id
_entity.type
_entity.pdbx_description
1 polymer ?
#
loop_
_entity_poly.entity_id
_entity_poly.type
_entity_poly.pdbx_seq_one_letter_code
_entity_poly.pdbx_strand_id
1 'polypeptide(L)'
;MHDLNDFPAQALPDGLRHARHIEAALSGGLDSVVLLHLLSRLAGRLNIKLTAVHVHHGLQDEADGWLEFCRDYCARLAVPLRWQKVDVVSDGLGIEAAARQARYRVFGETEADVLAVAHHADDQVETFMLAALRGGGLRALSAMPAVRPLNRRTLLWRPLLPYGRAELEAYAERHKLAFVCDPSNGSGDYLRNWLRNDGLPQWRARLPQLDQHILSGIGLLQDELAVLEETAAADEAAVQSGGLFDAARWRTLPPARRRQVLRRLLAGHGVSAGKAALHDFERILMNLGQGGAEWKFPQQTVYAAAGRLYFLPPDWQAQCRATPQTGRLKELGGGWQLRRAAYGLPDAALEQTVRIRTAESGDLLHTSGGRKKPKQILQEAGVPPFARPLWPIVADAENRCFAVAGIRTDSRMAVADGLLPCWEPLMRFVPPR
;
A
#
# COMPACT_ATOMS: atom_id res chain seq x y z
N MET A 1 32.54 -7.61 15.27
CA MET A 1 32.34 -6.15 15.41
C MET A 1 32.67 -5.54 14.07
N HIS A 2 31.69 -4.93 13.40
CA HIS A 2 31.92 -4.28 12.11
C HIS A 2 32.50 -2.89 12.37
N ASP A 3 33.68 -2.57 11.84
CA ASP A 3 34.26 -1.21 11.98
C ASP A 3 33.55 -0.30 10.98
N LEU A 4 32.98 0.83 11.44
CA LEU A 4 32.41 1.87 10.58
C LEU A 4 33.41 2.42 9.56
N ASN A 5 34.70 2.32 9.81
CA ASN A 5 35.72 2.68 8.84
C ASN A 5 35.76 1.74 7.63
N ASP A 6 35.31 0.52 7.79
CA ASP A 6 35.22 -0.47 6.72
C ASP A 6 33.89 -0.38 5.96
N PHE A 7 32.94 0.45 6.42
CA PHE A 7 31.65 0.66 5.74
C PHE A 7 31.78 0.89 4.23
N PRO A 8 32.70 1.73 3.76
CA PRO A 8 32.87 1.92 2.33
C PRO A 8 33.48 0.71 1.59
N ALA A 9 34.09 -0.23 2.30
CA ALA A 9 34.67 -1.44 1.71
C ALA A 9 33.64 -2.57 1.62
N GLN A 10 32.56 -2.50 2.39
CA GLN A 10 31.48 -3.48 2.33
C GLN A 10 30.71 -3.31 1.02
N ALA A 11 30.46 -4.41 0.33
CA ALA A 11 29.64 -4.39 -0.86
C ALA A 11 28.20 -3.97 -0.49
N LEU A 12 27.54 -3.23 -1.40
CA LEU A 12 26.11 -2.98 -1.28
C LEU A 12 25.37 -4.32 -1.16
N PRO A 13 24.31 -4.41 -0.34
CA PRO A 13 23.45 -5.59 -0.31
C PRO A 13 23.04 -6.02 -1.72
N ASP A 14 22.86 -7.32 -1.96
CA ASP A 14 22.57 -7.87 -3.30
C ASP A 14 21.45 -7.14 -4.02
N GLY A 15 20.39 -6.78 -3.31
CA GLY A 15 19.26 -6.02 -3.85
C GLY A 15 19.60 -4.57 -4.28
N LEU A 16 20.77 -4.05 -3.89
CA LEU A 16 21.19 -2.67 -4.17
C LEU A 16 22.39 -2.59 -5.12
N ARG A 17 22.96 -3.70 -5.58
CA ARG A 17 24.17 -3.73 -6.44
C ARG A 17 24.02 -2.99 -7.77
N HIS A 18 22.79 -2.79 -8.22
CA HIS A 18 22.48 -2.09 -9.47
C HIS A 18 22.03 -0.63 -9.26
N ALA A 19 22.02 -0.16 -8.00
CA ALA A 19 21.63 1.21 -7.69
C ALA A 19 22.64 2.19 -8.29
N ARG A 20 22.13 3.18 -9.03
CA ARG A 20 22.93 4.26 -9.64
C ARG A 20 22.74 5.59 -8.92
N HIS A 21 21.66 5.71 -8.15
CA HIS A 21 21.32 6.92 -7.43
C HIS A 21 20.86 6.57 -6.01
N ILE A 22 21.55 7.09 -5.01
CA ILE A 22 21.19 7.00 -3.59
C ILE A 22 20.81 8.40 -3.10
N GLU A 23 19.68 8.55 -2.45
CA GLU A 23 19.28 9.74 -1.71
C GLU A 23 19.38 9.46 -0.21
N ALA A 24 20.10 10.29 0.55
CA ALA A 24 20.24 10.16 2.00
C ALA A 24 19.24 11.06 2.73
N ALA A 25 18.48 10.50 3.68
CA ALA A 25 17.63 11.30 4.56
C ALA A 25 18.51 12.00 5.61
N LEU A 26 18.52 13.34 5.58
CA LEU A 26 19.33 14.19 6.43
C LEU A 26 18.46 15.03 7.36
N SER A 27 18.48 14.74 8.66
CA SER A 27 17.80 15.58 9.67
C SER A 27 18.70 16.66 10.26
N GLY A 28 20.02 16.55 10.11
CA GLY A 28 21.04 17.36 10.76
C GLY A 28 21.56 16.76 12.06
N GLY A 29 20.85 15.81 12.65
CA GLY A 29 21.32 15.08 13.85
C GLY A 29 22.47 14.12 13.56
N LEU A 30 23.18 13.71 14.63
CA LEU A 30 24.38 12.87 14.61
C LEU A 30 24.27 11.73 13.59
N ASP A 31 23.26 10.88 13.72
CA ASP A 31 23.15 9.63 12.96
C ASP A 31 23.02 9.90 11.47
N SER A 32 22.23 10.93 11.08
CA SER A 32 22.02 11.31 9.69
C SER A 32 23.25 11.98 9.07
N VAL A 33 24.02 12.74 9.85
CA VAL A 33 25.28 13.37 9.47
C VAL A 33 26.34 12.31 9.22
N VAL A 34 26.48 11.34 10.13
CA VAL A 34 27.38 10.19 9.97
C VAL A 34 27.01 9.39 8.73
N LEU A 35 25.70 9.10 8.54
CA LEU A 35 25.24 8.39 7.34
C LEU A 35 25.64 9.11 6.06
N LEU A 36 25.38 10.40 5.95
CA LEU A 36 25.70 11.16 4.74
C LEU A 36 27.21 11.21 4.49
N HIS A 37 28.02 11.36 5.53
CA HIS A 37 29.48 11.33 5.42
C HIS A 37 30.00 9.97 4.91
N LEU A 38 29.46 8.86 5.45
CA LEU A 38 29.81 7.51 5.00
C LEU A 38 29.42 7.28 3.54
N LEU A 39 28.19 7.71 3.16
CA LEU A 39 27.68 7.56 1.81
C LEU A 39 28.44 8.42 0.81
N SER A 40 28.90 9.61 1.18
CA SER A 40 29.71 10.46 0.28
C SER A 40 31.03 9.77 -0.09
N ARG A 41 31.68 9.09 0.86
CA ARG A 41 32.88 8.29 0.61
C ARG A 41 32.60 7.05 -0.24
N LEU A 42 31.47 6.37 0.00
CA LEU A 42 31.04 5.22 -0.78
C LEU A 42 30.72 5.60 -2.23
N ALA A 43 29.95 6.68 -2.41
CA ALA A 43 29.52 7.16 -3.72
C ALA A 43 30.70 7.51 -4.63
N GLY A 44 31.72 8.18 -4.08
CA GLY A 44 32.95 8.49 -4.80
C GLY A 44 33.72 7.25 -5.28
N ARG A 45 33.68 6.17 -4.48
CA ARG A 45 34.35 4.90 -4.82
C ARG A 45 33.60 4.06 -5.86
N LEU A 46 32.27 4.06 -5.78
CA LEU A 46 31.42 3.21 -6.62
C LEU A 46 30.87 3.95 -7.83
N ASN A 47 31.20 5.25 -8.01
CA ASN A 47 30.66 6.12 -9.04
C ASN A 47 29.11 6.15 -9.05
N ILE A 48 28.50 6.27 -7.86
CA ILE A 48 27.08 6.34 -7.64
C ILE A 48 26.69 7.80 -7.43
N LYS A 49 25.61 8.27 -8.06
CA LYS A 49 25.02 9.58 -7.77
C LYS A 49 24.51 9.60 -6.33
N LEU A 50 24.95 10.57 -5.53
CA LEU A 50 24.48 10.80 -4.18
C LEU A 50 23.74 12.13 -4.09
N THR A 51 22.56 12.14 -3.50
CA THR A 51 21.78 13.33 -3.14
C THR A 51 21.33 13.22 -1.69
N ALA A 52 20.81 14.30 -1.12
CA ALA A 52 20.24 14.29 0.21
C ALA A 52 18.82 14.89 0.21
N VAL A 53 17.98 14.46 1.16
CA VAL A 53 16.66 15.04 1.42
C VAL A 53 16.51 15.44 2.86
N HIS A 54 16.08 16.69 3.09
CA HIS A 54 15.70 17.20 4.41
C HIS A 54 14.20 17.48 4.46
N VAL A 55 13.53 17.02 5.54
CA VAL A 55 12.11 17.29 5.79
C VAL A 55 11.99 18.27 6.95
N HIS A 56 11.52 19.46 6.66
CA HIS A 56 11.32 20.54 7.62
C HIS A 56 9.90 20.46 8.19
N HIS A 57 9.76 20.01 9.43
CA HIS A 57 8.46 19.77 10.05
C HIS A 57 7.78 21.04 10.60
N GLY A 58 8.50 22.16 10.78
CA GLY A 58 7.97 23.42 11.30
C GLY A 58 7.44 23.35 12.75
N LEU A 59 7.84 22.33 13.51
CA LEU A 59 7.32 22.09 14.88
C LEU A 59 8.10 22.82 15.97
N GLN A 60 9.29 23.33 15.65
CA GLN A 60 10.20 23.97 16.59
C GLN A 60 10.78 25.24 15.96
N ASP A 61 11.10 26.22 16.79
CA ASP A 61 11.65 27.51 16.35
C ASP A 61 13.04 27.35 15.71
N GLU A 62 13.78 26.32 16.13
CA GLU A 62 15.11 26.01 15.61
C GLU A 62 15.12 25.29 14.25
N ALA A 63 13.97 24.91 13.71
CA ALA A 63 13.85 24.09 12.49
C ALA A 63 14.47 24.79 11.26
N ASP A 64 14.37 26.12 11.16
CA ASP A 64 15.00 26.90 10.08
C ASP A 64 16.53 26.85 10.19
N GLY A 65 17.10 26.93 11.41
CA GLY A 65 18.53 26.78 11.63
C GLY A 65 19.06 25.38 11.30
N TRP A 66 18.24 24.34 11.52
CA TRP A 66 18.61 22.97 11.12
C TRP A 66 18.63 22.79 9.60
N LEU A 67 17.73 23.44 8.87
CA LEU A 67 17.76 23.47 7.42
C LEU A 67 19.02 24.16 6.89
N GLU A 68 19.40 25.32 7.47
CA GLU A 68 20.64 26.01 7.09
C GLU A 68 21.87 25.14 7.33
N PHE A 69 21.95 24.51 8.52
CA PHE A 69 23.00 23.55 8.82
C PHE A 69 23.07 22.43 7.77
N CYS A 70 21.94 21.84 7.38
CA CYS A 70 21.87 20.78 6.37
C CYS A 70 22.35 21.27 5.00
N ARG A 71 22.01 22.49 4.61
CA ARG A 71 22.48 23.13 3.36
C ARG A 71 23.99 23.29 3.35
N ASP A 72 24.56 23.86 4.42
CA ASP A 72 25.99 24.08 4.55
C ASP A 72 26.76 22.76 4.59
N TYR A 73 26.22 21.76 5.28
CA TYR A 73 26.85 20.44 5.37
C TYR A 73 26.86 19.73 4.02
N CYS A 74 25.76 19.77 3.28
CA CYS A 74 25.67 19.23 1.94
C CYS A 74 26.59 19.96 0.95
N ALA A 75 26.66 21.29 1.02
CA ALA A 75 27.56 22.11 0.19
C ALA A 75 29.03 21.73 0.39
N ARG A 76 29.46 21.52 1.64
CA ARG A 76 30.83 21.05 1.97
C ARG A 76 31.16 19.68 1.38
N LEU A 77 30.17 18.80 1.28
CA LEU A 77 30.34 17.45 0.72
C LEU A 77 30.09 17.41 -0.81
N ALA A 78 29.74 18.55 -1.44
CA ALA A 78 29.29 18.63 -2.83
C ALA A 78 28.12 17.69 -3.15
N VAL A 79 27.20 17.49 -2.18
CA VAL A 79 26.00 16.66 -2.31
C VAL A 79 24.80 17.58 -2.54
N PRO A 80 24.04 17.44 -3.65
CA PRO A 80 22.81 18.20 -3.85
C PRO A 80 21.76 17.88 -2.77
N LEU A 81 21.16 18.93 -2.20
CA LEU A 81 20.12 18.82 -1.18
C LEU A 81 18.75 19.20 -1.76
N ARG A 82 17.79 18.30 -1.66
CA ARG A 82 16.35 18.57 -1.78
C ARG A 82 15.77 18.78 -0.39
N TRP A 83 14.89 19.74 -0.21
CA TRP A 83 14.21 19.95 1.06
C TRP A 83 12.74 20.31 0.85
N GLN A 84 11.91 19.99 1.83
CA GLN A 84 10.50 20.30 1.78
C GLN A 84 9.96 20.63 3.19
N LYS A 85 9.25 21.76 3.30
CA LYS A 85 8.49 22.11 4.49
C LYS A 85 7.15 21.39 4.44
N VAL A 86 6.77 20.77 5.54
CA VAL A 86 5.52 20.01 5.65
C VAL A 86 4.69 20.51 6.82
N ASP A 87 3.39 20.59 6.63
CA ASP A 87 2.44 20.83 7.71
C ASP A 87 2.12 19.50 8.41
N VAL A 88 2.34 19.46 9.72
CA VAL A 88 2.03 18.30 10.55
C VAL A 88 0.65 18.50 11.17
N VAL A 89 -0.36 17.87 10.57
CA VAL A 89 -1.72 17.88 11.11
C VAL A 89 -1.95 16.62 11.91
N SER A 90 -2.25 16.78 13.20
CA SER A 90 -2.58 15.66 14.09
C SER A 90 -4.05 15.27 13.90
N ASP A 91 -4.28 14.10 13.33
CA ASP A 91 -5.60 13.51 13.07
C ASP A 91 -5.96 12.39 14.08
N GLY A 92 -5.58 12.58 15.34
CA GLY A 92 -5.90 11.66 16.45
C GLY A 92 -4.85 10.57 16.72
N LEU A 93 -3.83 10.42 15.88
CA LEU A 93 -2.74 9.44 16.06
C LEU A 93 -1.53 9.99 16.84
N GLY A 94 -1.57 11.26 17.25
CA GLY A 94 -0.46 11.96 17.91
C GLY A 94 0.51 12.63 16.91
N ILE A 95 1.22 13.68 17.41
CA ILE A 95 2.10 14.52 16.57
C ILE A 95 3.27 13.71 15.97
N GLU A 96 3.85 12.78 16.74
CA GLU A 96 4.97 11.95 16.25
C GLU A 96 4.57 11.08 15.05
N ALA A 97 3.39 10.43 15.14
CA ALA A 97 2.88 9.61 14.05
C ALA A 97 2.55 10.45 12.80
N ALA A 98 1.96 11.65 13.00
CA ALA A 98 1.65 12.57 11.92
C ALA A 98 2.94 13.11 11.25
N ALA A 99 3.95 13.51 12.04
CA ALA A 99 5.25 13.93 11.54
C ALA A 99 5.96 12.82 10.75
N ARG A 100 5.91 11.57 11.26
CA ARG A 100 6.42 10.39 10.55
C ARG A 100 5.70 10.18 9.22
N GLN A 101 4.39 10.28 9.18
CA GLN A 101 3.60 10.12 7.95
C GLN A 101 3.94 11.21 6.93
N ALA A 102 4.03 12.47 7.36
CA ALA A 102 4.44 13.59 6.51
C ALA A 102 5.85 13.36 5.93
N ARG A 103 6.80 12.90 6.75
CA ARG A 103 8.16 12.54 6.31
C ARG A 103 8.16 11.47 5.23
N TYR A 104 7.41 10.37 5.44
CA TYR A 104 7.35 9.28 4.47
C TYR A 104 6.64 9.68 3.17
N ARG A 105 5.75 10.68 3.19
CA ARG A 105 5.18 11.27 1.97
C ARG A 105 6.26 11.94 1.14
N VAL A 106 7.08 12.80 1.75
CA VAL A 106 8.23 13.46 1.07
C VAL A 106 9.24 12.44 0.56
N PHE A 107 9.51 11.39 1.34
CA PHE A 107 10.39 10.30 0.94
C PHE A 107 9.85 9.53 -0.28
N GLY A 108 8.53 9.37 -0.39
CA GLY A 108 7.88 8.70 -1.52
C GLY A 108 8.01 9.46 -2.85
N GLU A 109 8.32 10.75 -2.82
CA GLU A 109 8.53 11.61 -3.99
C GLU A 109 9.96 11.51 -4.58
N THR A 110 10.83 10.71 -3.98
CA THR A 110 12.21 10.53 -4.46
C THR A 110 12.25 9.88 -5.85
N GLU A 111 13.19 10.35 -6.68
CA GLU A 111 13.54 9.74 -7.97
C GLU A 111 14.74 8.80 -7.87
N ALA A 112 15.33 8.64 -6.68
CA ALA A 112 16.47 7.76 -6.45
C ALA A 112 16.06 6.28 -6.47
N ASP A 113 16.97 5.41 -6.84
CA ASP A 113 16.79 3.95 -6.74
C ASP A 113 16.71 3.51 -5.29
N VAL A 114 17.45 4.23 -4.41
CA VAL A 114 17.58 3.91 -2.99
C VAL A 114 17.44 5.18 -2.14
N LEU A 115 16.58 5.12 -1.13
CA LEU A 115 16.55 6.08 -0.03
C LEU A 115 17.26 5.47 1.18
N ALA A 116 18.36 6.06 1.62
CA ALA A 116 19.08 5.64 2.80
C ALA A 116 18.64 6.43 4.05
N VAL A 117 18.36 5.72 5.16
CA VAL A 117 17.96 6.32 6.43
C VAL A 117 18.85 5.85 7.58
N ALA A 118 19.10 6.71 8.56
CA ALA A 118 20.12 6.55 9.59
C ALA A 118 19.65 5.76 10.83
N HIS A 119 18.74 4.78 10.68
CA HIS A 119 18.39 3.91 11.80
C HIS A 119 19.58 3.01 12.16
N HIS A 120 19.84 2.83 13.46
CA HIS A 120 20.98 2.10 14.00
C HIS A 120 20.54 0.97 14.97
N ALA A 121 21.51 0.24 15.58
CA ALA A 121 21.22 -0.93 16.41
C ALA A 121 20.34 -0.60 17.63
N ASP A 122 20.56 0.54 18.29
CA ASP A 122 19.71 0.94 19.42
C ASP A 122 18.26 1.17 19.01
N ASP A 123 18.00 1.70 17.80
CA ASP A 123 16.64 1.83 17.26
C ASP A 123 15.97 0.47 17.02
N GLN A 124 16.75 -0.58 16.69
CA GLN A 124 16.26 -1.95 16.60
C GLN A 124 15.80 -2.47 17.96
N VAL A 125 16.66 -2.29 18.98
CA VAL A 125 16.34 -2.69 20.36
C VAL A 125 15.09 -1.98 20.85
N GLU A 126 15.00 -0.65 20.66
CA GLU A 126 13.81 0.14 21.03
C GLU A 126 12.56 -0.38 20.30
N THR A 127 12.68 -0.64 19.00
CA THR A 127 11.54 -1.09 18.17
C THR A 127 11.07 -2.48 18.62
N PHE A 128 11.97 -3.39 18.90
CA PHE A 128 11.65 -4.71 19.44
C PHE A 128 10.94 -4.61 20.78
N MET A 129 11.48 -3.84 21.72
CA MET A 129 10.92 -3.66 23.06
C MET A 129 9.52 -3.03 23.00
N LEU A 130 9.34 -2.00 22.20
CA LEU A 130 8.02 -1.39 22.00
C LEU A 130 7.01 -2.37 21.38
N ALA A 131 7.45 -3.22 20.46
CA ALA A 131 6.62 -4.28 19.89
C ALA A 131 6.23 -5.32 20.93
N ALA A 132 7.18 -5.77 21.74
CA ALA A 132 6.94 -6.74 22.82
C ALA A 132 5.96 -6.22 23.87
N LEU A 133 6.16 -4.98 24.34
CA LEU A 133 5.28 -4.33 25.33
C LEU A 133 3.85 -4.11 24.81
N ARG A 134 3.66 -4.02 23.50
CA ARG A 134 2.34 -3.87 22.84
C ARG A 134 1.71 -5.21 22.43
N GLY A 135 2.31 -6.34 22.80
CA GLY A 135 1.84 -7.68 22.40
C GLY A 135 2.00 -7.96 20.90
N GLY A 136 3.06 -7.42 20.29
CA GLY A 136 3.37 -7.64 18.87
C GLY A 136 3.67 -9.11 18.57
N GLY A 137 3.25 -9.58 17.39
CA GLY A 137 3.61 -10.89 16.86
C GLY A 137 4.91 -10.85 16.05
N LEU A 138 5.24 -11.98 15.40
CA LEU A 138 6.49 -12.20 14.64
C LEU A 138 6.92 -10.99 13.78
N ARG A 139 6.03 -10.43 12.95
CA ARG A 139 6.35 -9.27 12.08
C ARG A 139 6.72 -8.01 12.84
N ALA A 140 6.16 -7.79 14.01
CA ALA A 140 6.48 -6.61 14.83
C ALA A 140 7.78 -6.83 15.61
N LEU A 141 7.98 -8.03 16.14
CA LEU A 141 9.18 -8.42 16.89
C LEU A 141 10.42 -8.57 15.98
N SER A 142 10.24 -8.84 14.68
CA SER A 142 11.34 -8.81 13.68
C SER A 142 11.89 -7.39 13.45
N ALA A 143 11.34 -6.39 14.12
CA ALA A 143 11.76 -4.99 14.08
C ALA A 143 11.91 -4.43 12.65
N MET A 144 13.04 -3.79 12.31
CA MET A 144 13.23 -3.15 11.01
C MET A 144 14.13 -3.98 10.10
N PRO A 145 13.69 -4.34 8.87
CA PRO A 145 14.58 -4.96 7.89
C PRO A 145 15.64 -3.96 7.39
N ALA A 146 16.81 -4.46 7.03
CA ALA A 146 17.89 -3.64 6.47
C ALA A 146 17.47 -2.98 5.16
N VAL A 147 16.73 -3.70 4.31
CA VAL A 147 16.20 -3.21 3.03
C VAL A 147 14.73 -3.57 2.94
N ARG A 148 13.91 -2.63 2.43
CA ARG A 148 12.50 -2.90 2.07
C ARG A 148 12.06 -1.99 0.92
N PRO A 149 11.00 -2.34 0.17
CA PRO A 149 10.38 -1.40 -0.74
C PRO A 149 9.88 -0.14 0.00
N LEU A 150 10.18 1.03 -0.55
CA LEU A 150 9.56 2.30 -0.16
C LEU A 150 8.31 2.55 -1.02
N ASN A 151 8.48 2.39 -2.32
CA ASN A 151 7.43 2.46 -3.33
C ASN A 151 7.74 1.45 -4.47
N ARG A 152 7.08 1.57 -5.63
CA ARG A 152 7.26 0.64 -6.76
C ARG A 152 8.65 0.70 -7.42
N ARG A 153 9.41 1.79 -7.22
CA ARG A 153 10.69 2.06 -7.90
C ARG A 153 11.86 2.16 -6.94
N THR A 154 11.61 2.57 -5.70
CA THR A 154 12.64 2.94 -4.72
C THR A 154 12.69 1.93 -3.59
N LEU A 155 13.88 1.51 -3.21
CA LEU A 155 14.16 0.73 -2.00
C LEU A 155 14.56 1.66 -0.85
N LEU A 156 14.07 1.38 0.34
CA LEU A 156 14.52 2.02 1.58
C LEU A 156 15.60 1.16 2.20
N TRP A 157 16.77 1.74 2.45
CA TRP A 157 17.94 1.09 3.02
C TRP A 157 18.32 1.68 4.38
N ARG A 158 18.72 0.82 5.32
CA ARG A 158 19.18 1.19 6.68
C ARG A 158 20.59 0.66 6.91
N PRO A 159 21.60 1.32 6.34
CA PRO A 159 22.96 0.81 6.40
C PRO A 159 23.58 0.81 7.79
N LEU A 160 23.05 1.60 8.72
CA LEU A 160 23.60 1.73 10.06
C LEU A 160 23.00 0.74 11.07
N LEU A 161 22.06 -0.13 10.69
CA LEU A 161 21.44 -1.12 11.60
C LEU A 161 22.44 -2.05 12.31
N PRO A 162 23.60 -2.42 11.75
CA PRO A 162 24.59 -3.24 12.46
C PRO A 162 25.39 -2.49 13.53
N TYR A 163 25.34 -1.14 13.56
CA TYR A 163 26.18 -0.29 14.39
C TYR A 163 25.39 0.32 15.54
N GLY A 164 26.02 0.36 16.73
CA GLY A 164 25.46 1.03 17.91
C GLY A 164 25.70 2.54 17.90
N ARG A 165 24.89 3.26 18.67
CA ARG A 165 25.01 4.72 18.78
C ARG A 165 26.41 5.16 19.24
N ALA A 166 27.03 4.46 20.18
CA ALA A 166 28.38 4.78 20.65
C ALA A 166 29.44 4.69 19.52
N GLU A 167 29.27 3.78 18.57
CA GLU A 167 30.14 3.67 17.40
C GLU A 167 29.95 4.86 16.45
N LEU A 168 28.70 5.35 16.30
CA LEU A 168 28.40 6.55 15.51
C LEU A 168 29.00 7.81 16.15
N GLU A 169 28.91 7.94 17.46
CA GLU A 169 29.49 9.04 18.23
C GLU A 169 31.04 9.04 18.11
N ALA A 170 31.68 7.89 18.30
CA ALA A 170 33.13 7.75 18.13
C ALA A 170 33.60 8.07 16.70
N TYR A 171 32.78 7.68 15.68
CA TYR A 171 33.06 8.02 14.29
C TYR A 171 32.94 9.55 14.04
N ALA A 172 31.87 10.17 14.56
CA ALA A 172 31.68 11.63 14.41
C ALA A 172 32.79 12.43 15.07
N GLU A 173 33.23 12.01 16.26
CA GLU A 173 34.36 12.63 16.98
C GLU A 173 35.68 12.49 16.20
N ARG A 174 36.00 11.30 15.71
CA ARG A 174 37.20 11.03 14.92
C ARG A 174 37.26 11.88 13.65
N HIS A 175 36.15 12.04 13.00
CA HIS A 175 36.02 12.83 11.74
C HIS A 175 35.64 14.29 11.98
N LYS A 176 35.57 14.72 13.25
CA LYS A 176 35.19 16.08 13.66
C LYS A 176 33.91 16.58 12.96
N LEU A 177 32.90 15.71 12.89
CA LEU A 177 31.61 16.01 12.27
C LEU A 177 30.78 16.91 13.20
N ALA A 178 30.37 18.07 12.71
CA ALA A 178 29.38 18.89 13.40
C ALA A 178 27.98 18.32 13.13
N PHE A 179 27.11 18.40 14.12
CA PHE A 179 25.70 18.01 14.02
C PHE A 179 24.85 18.88 14.97
N VAL A 180 23.54 18.90 14.74
CA VAL A 180 22.57 19.60 15.60
C VAL A 180 21.98 18.65 16.63
N CYS A 181 21.69 19.20 17.82
CA CYS A 181 21.00 18.47 18.88
C CYS A 181 19.56 18.99 18.97
N ASP A 182 18.58 18.08 18.83
CA ASP A 182 17.17 18.38 19.01
C ASP A 182 16.80 18.28 20.50
N PRO A 183 16.40 19.37 21.17
CA PRO A 183 16.04 19.36 22.59
C PRO A 183 14.84 18.44 22.90
N SER A 184 13.96 18.18 21.94
CA SER A 184 12.76 17.33 22.15
C SER A 184 13.09 15.85 22.37
N ASN A 185 14.30 15.40 22.04
CA ASN A 185 14.77 14.06 22.33
C ASN A 185 14.86 13.75 23.83
N GLY A 186 14.88 14.77 24.69
CA GLY A 186 14.94 14.65 26.15
C GLY A 186 13.60 14.54 26.87
N SER A 187 12.45 14.78 26.19
CA SER A 187 11.13 14.74 26.86
C SER A 187 10.72 13.29 27.17
N GLY A 188 10.34 13.00 28.41
CA GLY A 188 9.91 11.67 28.88
C GLY A 188 8.45 11.31 28.57
N ASP A 189 7.69 12.18 27.90
CA ASP A 189 6.24 12.06 27.73
C ASP A 189 5.81 10.90 26.82
N TYR A 190 6.72 10.39 25.99
CA TYR A 190 6.43 9.27 25.10
C TYR A 190 7.12 7.99 25.57
N LEU A 191 6.42 6.86 25.51
CA LEU A 191 6.92 5.55 25.90
C LEU A 191 8.29 5.22 25.26
N ARG A 192 8.53 5.68 24.04
CA ARG A 192 9.82 5.47 23.36
C ARG A 192 10.95 6.26 24.02
N ASN A 193 10.69 7.51 24.40
CA ASN A 193 11.67 8.35 25.08
C ASN A 193 11.96 7.82 26.49
N TRP A 194 10.90 7.42 27.23
CA TRP A 194 11.08 6.75 28.52
C TRP A 194 11.92 5.48 28.40
N LEU A 195 11.62 4.64 27.41
CA LEU A 195 12.37 3.41 27.18
C LEU A 195 13.85 3.70 26.90
N ARG A 196 14.15 4.73 26.09
CA ARG A 196 15.51 5.17 25.74
C ARG A 196 16.27 5.75 26.93
N ASN A 197 15.61 6.64 27.68
CA ASN A 197 16.28 7.45 28.72
C ASN A 197 16.33 6.75 30.07
N ASP A 198 15.34 5.92 30.41
CA ASP A 198 15.19 5.31 31.73
C ASP A 198 15.18 3.77 31.68
N GLY A 199 14.33 3.18 30.86
CA GLY A 199 14.09 1.73 30.88
C GLY A 199 15.31 0.93 30.41
N LEU A 200 15.80 1.18 29.20
CA LEU A 200 16.94 0.45 28.64
C LEU A 200 18.23 0.65 29.43
N PRO A 201 18.60 1.87 29.89
CA PRO A 201 19.78 2.05 30.72
C PRO A 201 19.75 1.19 31.99
N GLN A 202 18.62 1.12 32.69
CA GLN A 202 18.49 0.30 33.91
C GLN A 202 18.62 -1.20 33.57
N TRP A 203 18.06 -1.67 32.49
CA TRP A 203 18.16 -3.08 32.07
C TRP A 203 19.56 -3.41 31.59
N ARG A 204 20.21 -2.53 30.84
CA ARG A 204 21.62 -2.69 30.38
C ARG A 204 22.59 -2.77 31.56
N ALA A 205 22.36 -1.96 32.62
CA ALA A 205 23.15 -2.04 33.84
C ALA A 205 23.05 -3.40 34.53
N ARG A 206 21.90 -4.06 34.50
CA ARG A 206 21.64 -5.38 35.08
C ARG A 206 22.05 -6.52 34.18
N LEU A 207 21.89 -6.34 32.87
CA LEU A 207 22.08 -7.32 31.79
C LEU A 207 22.98 -6.72 30.71
N PRO A 208 24.32 -6.70 30.87
CA PRO A 208 25.22 -6.05 29.92
C PRO A 208 25.14 -6.58 28.48
N GLN A 209 24.68 -7.81 28.30
CA GLN A 209 24.49 -8.44 26.98
C GLN A 209 23.07 -8.27 26.39
N LEU A 210 22.19 -7.45 27.01
CA LEU A 210 20.78 -7.28 26.60
C LEU A 210 20.64 -6.99 25.11
N ASP A 211 21.36 -5.98 24.63
CA ASP A 211 21.28 -5.54 23.25
C ASP A 211 21.72 -6.64 22.27
N GLN A 212 22.83 -7.33 22.60
CA GLN A 212 23.32 -8.44 21.78
C GLN A 212 22.30 -9.57 21.68
N HIS A 213 21.67 -9.94 22.80
CA HIS A 213 20.64 -10.99 22.82
C HIS A 213 19.41 -10.58 22.04
N ILE A 214 18.94 -9.32 22.17
CA ILE A 214 17.80 -8.80 21.43
C ILE A 214 18.12 -8.76 19.92
N LEU A 215 19.27 -8.23 19.52
CA LEU A 215 19.66 -8.14 18.11
C LEU A 215 19.82 -9.53 17.47
N SER A 216 20.40 -10.49 18.20
CA SER A 216 20.46 -11.89 17.77
C SER A 216 19.06 -12.48 17.61
N GLY A 217 18.16 -12.25 18.57
CA GLY A 217 16.77 -12.68 18.50
C GLY A 217 16.02 -12.07 17.31
N ILE A 218 16.24 -10.78 17.02
CA ILE A 218 15.68 -10.11 15.84
C ILE A 218 16.13 -10.81 14.56
N GLY A 219 17.43 -11.17 14.45
CA GLY A 219 17.94 -11.90 13.28
C GLY A 219 17.20 -13.22 13.06
N LEU A 220 17.07 -14.03 14.11
CA LEU A 220 16.33 -15.30 14.04
C LEU A 220 14.85 -15.09 13.62
N LEU A 221 14.20 -14.10 14.22
CA LEU A 221 12.81 -13.77 13.87
C LEU A 221 12.66 -13.25 12.43
N GLN A 222 13.67 -12.59 11.88
CA GLN A 222 13.70 -12.17 10.47
C GLN A 222 13.80 -13.36 9.53
N ASP A 223 14.63 -14.36 9.85
CA ASP A 223 14.75 -15.60 9.08
C ASP A 223 13.44 -16.40 9.11
N GLU A 224 12.83 -16.55 10.28
CA GLU A 224 11.51 -17.20 10.41
C GLU A 224 10.41 -16.45 9.63
N LEU A 225 10.46 -15.11 9.67
CA LEU A 225 9.53 -14.28 8.92
C LEU A 225 9.71 -14.45 7.40
N ALA A 226 10.94 -14.60 6.93
CA ALA A 226 11.21 -14.84 5.50
C ALA A 226 10.56 -16.15 5.03
N VAL A 227 10.71 -17.24 5.79
CA VAL A 227 10.06 -18.53 5.51
C VAL A 227 8.53 -18.40 5.51
N LEU A 228 7.97 -17.66 6.49
CA LEU A 228 6.53 -17.40 6.55
C LEU A 228 6.03 -16.62 5.34
N GLU A 229 6.76 -15.58 4.91
CA GLU A 229 6.39 -14.76 3.75
C GLU A 229 6.46 -15.54 2.44
N GLU A 230 7.47 -16.39 2.27
CA GLU A 230 7.58 -17.27 1.11
C GLU A 230 6.41 -18.26 1.05
N THR A 231 6.11 -18.92 2.16
CA THR A 231 4.96 -19.82 2.27
C THR A 231 3.66 -19.10 1.96
N ALA A 232 3.46 -17.90 2.53
CA ALA A 232 2.25 -17.13 2.33
C ALA A 232 2.11 -16.62 0.87
N ALA A 233 3.23 -16.33 0.20
CA ALA A 233 3.24 -15.96 -1.22
C ALA A 233 2.85 -17.15 -2.12
N ALA A 234 3.39 -18.34 -1.84
CA ALA A 234 3.02 -19.57 -2.55
C ALA A 234 1.52 -19.89 -2.37
N ASP A 235 1.00 -19.76 -1.15
CA ASP A 235 -0.42 -19.93 -0.86
C ASP A 235 -1.30 -18.93 -1.57
N GLU A 236 -0.90 -17.66 -1.59
CA GLU A 236 -1.63 -16.60 -2.31
C GLU A 236 -1.74 -16.92 -3.79
N ALA A 237 -0.64 -17.37 -4.42
CA ALA A 237 -0.64 -17.79 -5.82
C ALA A 237 -1.55 -19.01 -6.04
N ALA A 238 -1.52 -20.00 -5.15
CA ALA A 238 -2.31 -21.22 -5.25
C ALA A 238 -3.83 -20.98 -5.10
N VAL A 239 -4.24 -19.97 -4.34
CA VAL A 239 -5.66 -19.62 -4.15
C VAL A 239 -6.19 -18.65 -5.20
N GLN A 240 -5.41 -18.31 -6.22
CA GLN A 240 -5.87 -17.51 -7.35
C GLN A 240 -6.37 -18.40 -8.50
N SER A 241 -7.41 -17.92 -9.18
CA SER A 241 -7.92 -18.52 -10.40
C SER A 241 -8.21 -17.41 -11.41
N GLY A 242 -7.54 -17.42 -12.56
CA GLY A 242 -7.64 -16.34 -13.55
C GLY A 242 -7.22 -14.96 -13.01
N GLY A 243 -6.23 -14.92 -12.12
CA GLY A 243 -5.76 -13.68 -11.48
C GLY A 243 -6.66 -13.13 -10.38
N LEU A 244 -7.72 -13.84 -9.99
CA LEU A 244 -8.67 -13.44 -8.95
C LEU A 244 -8.63 -14.43 -7.77
N PHE A 245 -8.85 -13.91 -6.57
CA PHE A 245 -8.99 -14.73 -5.36
C PHE A 245 -10.14 -15.74 -5.49
N ASP A 246 -9.86 -16.99 -5.11
CA ASP A 246 -10.80 -18.10 -5.09
C ASP A 246 -11.03 -18.57 -3.65
N ALA A 247 -12.20 -18.26 -3.11
CA ALA A 247 -12.55 -18.62 -1.73
C ALA A 247 -12.66 -20.14 -1.52
N ALA A 248 -13.01 -20.92 -2.53
CA ALA A 248 -13.10 -22.37 -2.41
C ALA A 248 -11.71 -22.98 -2.16
N ARG A 249 -10.72 -22.58 -2.97
CA ARG A 249 -9.32 -22.99 -2.79
C ARG A 249 -8.76 -22.47 -1.46
N TRP A 250 -9.06 -21.22 -1.10
CA TRP A 250 -8.60 -20.63 0.15
C TRP A 250 -9.13 -21.37 1.37
N ARG A 251 -10.39 -21.84 1.35
CA ARG A 251 -10.99 -22.62 2.46
C ARG A 251 -10.29 -23.95 2.72
N THR A 252 -9.58 -24.51 1.74
CA THR A 252 -8.83 -25.76 1.91
C THR A 252 -7.56 -25.59 2.75
N LEU A 253 -7.06 -24.36 2.88
CA LEU A 253 -5.86 -24.07 3.66
C LEU A 253 -6.12 -24.22 5.17
N PRO A 254 -5.11 -24.58 5.98
CA PRO A 254 -5.18 -24.52 7.43
C PRO A 254 -5.45 -23.08 7.94
N PRO A 255 -6.09 -22.89 9.11
CA PRO A 255 -6.50 -21.58 9.60
C PRO A 255 -5.38 -20.54 9.67
N ALA A 256 -4.17 -20.91 10.11
CA ALA A 256 -3.04 -19.99 10.17
C ALA A 256 -2.65 -19.51 8.77
N ARG A 257 -2.57 -20.40 7.77
CA ARG A 257 -2.21 -20.08 6.38
C ARG A 257 -3.30 -19.24 5.72
N ARG A 258 -4.59 -19.53 5.97
CA ARG A 258 -5.70 -18.68 5.49
C ARG A 258 -5.53 -17.22 5.91
N ARG A 259 -5.21 -16.97 7.18
CA ARG A 259 -5.01 -15.62 7.71
C ARG A 259 -3.78 -14.93 7.11
N GLN A 260 -2.70 -15.68 6.81
CA GLN A 260 -1.54 -15.09 6.15
C GLN A 260 -1.86 -14.65 4.71
N VAL A 261 -2.59 -15.46 3.97
CA VAL A 261 -3.07 -15.09 2.60
C VAL A 261 -3.93 -13.83 2.67
N LEU A 262 -4.92 -13.76 3.57
CA LEU A 262 -5.75 -12.56 3.72
C LEU A 262 -4.91 -11.33 4.09
N ARG A 263 -3.96 -11.46 5.01
CA ARG A 263 -3.06 -10.37 5.39
C ARG A 263 -2.27 -9.86 4.19
N ARG A 264 -1.71 -10.75 3.37
CA ARG A 264 -0.93 -10.38 2.18
C ARG A 264 -1.80 -9.70 1.14
N LEU A 265 -2.97 -10.25 0.82
CA LEU A 265 -3.93 -9.65 -0.11
C LEU A 265 -4.34 -8.24 0.33
N LEU A 266 -4.68 -8.04 1.61
CA LEU A 266 -5.02 -6.74 2.16
C LEU A 266 -3.85 -5.76 2.07
N ALA A 267 -2.65 -6.20 2.47
CA ALA A 267 -1.44 -5.36 2.43
C ALA A 267 -1.06 -4.98 0.99
N GLY A 268 -1.18 -5.88 0.02
CA GLY A 268 -0.94 -5.63 -1.40
C GLY A 268 -1.85 -4.54 -1.98
N HIS A 269 -3.01 -4.32 -1.35
CA HIS A 269 -3.96 -3.25 -1.69
C HIS A 269 -3.91 -2.05 -0.72
N GLY A 270 -2.83 -1.93 0.08
CA GLY A 270 -2.65 -0.81 1.00
C GLY A 270 -3.52 -0.84 2.26
N VAL A 271 -4.16 -1.99 2.56
CA VAL A 271 -5.02 -2.16 3.72
C VAL A 271 -4.26 -2.83 4.87
N SER A 272 -4.17 -2.14 6.00
CA SER A 272 -3.62 -2.69 7.25
C SER A 272 -4.77 -3.20 8.13
N ALA A 273 -4.83 -4.51 8.34
CA ALA A 273 -5.83 -5.13 9.19
C ALA A 273 -5.22 -5.68 10.48
N GLY A 274 -5.75 -5.26 11.63
CA GLY A 274 -5.39 -5.81 12.93
C GLY A 274 -5.88 -7.25 13.12
N LYS A 275 -5.43 -7.90 14.20
CA LYS A 275 -5.76 -9.31 14.51
C LYS A 275 -7.28 -9.57 14.53
N ALA A 276 -8.05 -8.71 15.21
CA ALA A 276 -9.51 -8.88 15.31
C ALA A 276 -10.19 -8.79 13.93
N ALA A 277 -9.81 -7.80 13.11
CA ALA A 277 -10.33 -7.64 11.76
C ALA A 277 -10.01 -8.84 10.86
N LEU A 278 -8.80 -9.40 10.94
CA LEU A 278 -8.44 -10.61 10.18
C LEU A 278 -9.25 -11.83 10.58
N HIS A 279 -9.51 -12.02 11.88
CA HIS A 279 -10.34 -13.14 12.36
C HIS A 279 -11.80 -12.98 11.93
N ASP A 280 -12.34 -11.77 11.96
CA ASP A 280 -13.68 -11.48 11.50
C ASP A 280 -13.80 -11.71 9.98
N PHE A 281 -12.80 -11.27 9.23
CA PHE A 281 -12.70 -11.49 7.78
C PHE A 281 -12.69 -13.00 7.46
N GLU A 282 -11.85 -13.77 8.15
CA GLU A 282 -11.80 -15.23 8.02
C GLU A 282 -13.15 -15.87 8.32
N ARG A 283 -13.78 -15.52 9.45
CA ARG A 283 -15.06 -16.05 9.88
C ARG A 283 -16.17 -15.80 8.85
N ILE A 284 -16.25 -14.58 8.31
CA ILE A 284 -17.24 -14.21 7.31
C ILE A 284 -16.99 -14.97 6.01
N LEU A 285 -15.75 -15.01 5.51
CA LEU A 285 -15.43 -15.71 4.27
C LEU A 285 -15.61 -17.22 4.35
N MET A 286 -15.39 -17.82 5.51
CA MET A 286 -15.66 -19.26 5.72
C MET A 286 -17.14 -19.59 5.54
N ASN A 287 -18.03 -18.68 5.99
CA ASN A 287 -19.48 -18.87 6.01
C ASN A 287 -20.19 -18.16 4.85
N LEU A 288 -19.45 -17.48 3.97
CA LEU A 288 -20.03 -16.74 2.85
C LEU A 288 -20.57 -17.73 1.80
N GLY A 289 -21.91 -17.84 1.71
CA GLY A 289 -22.61 -18.60 0.68
C GLY A 289 -22.82 -17.76 -0.58
N GLN A 290 -24.08 -17.70 -1.07
CA GLN A 290 -24.48 -16.87 -2.24
C GLN A 290 -24.60 -15.36 -1.92
N GLY A 291 -24.46 -14.97 -0.65
CA GLY A 291 -24.49 -13.58 -0.21
C GLY A 291 -23.22 -12.79 -0.54
N GLY A 292 -23.17 -11.56 -0.05
CA GLY A 292 -22.01 -10.68 -0.13
C GLY A 292 -21.64 -10.15 1.26
N ALA A 293 -20.41 -9.70 1.40
CA ALA A 293 -19.93 -8.98 2.57
C ALA A 293 -19.13 -7.75 2.13
N GLU A 294 -19.12 -6.73 2.99
CA GLU A 294 -18.45 -5.46 2.75
C GLU A 294 -17.62 -5.08 3.96
N TRP A 295 -16.37 -4.64 3.72
CA TRP A 295 -15.49 -4.06 4.74
C TRP A 295 -14.96 -2.73 4.24
N LYS A 296 -15.16 -1.68 5.03
CA LYS A 296 -14.71 -0.32 4.73
C LYS A 296 -13.40 -0.01 5.45
N PHE A 297 -12.40 0.39 4.69
CA PHE A 297 -11.13 0.91 5.18
C PHE A 297 -10.93 2.33 4.64
N PRO A 298 -10.09 3.15 5.27
CA PRO A 298 -9.89 4.55 4.81
C PRO A 298 -9.49 4.67 3.33
N GLN A 299 -8.69 3.71 2.82
CA GLN A 299 -8.14 3.76 1.46
C GLN A 299 -8.89 2.87 0.47
N GLN A 300 -9.68 1.89 0.96
CA GLN A 300 -10.28 0.86 0.13
C GLN A 300 -11.59 0.35 0.74
N THR A 301 -12.53 -0.01 -0.11
CA THR A 301 -13.66 -0.87 0.27
C THR A 301 -13.43 -2.26 -0.30
N VAL A 302 -13.50 -3.28 0.54
CA VAL A 302 -13.34 -4.67 0.13
C VAL A 302 -14.71 -5.34 0.10
N TYR A 303 -15.09 -5.90 -1.04
CA TYR A 303 -16.30 -6.69 -1.18
C TYR A 303 -15.95 -8.17 -1.37
N ALA A 304 -16.70 -9.04 -0.72
CA ALA A 304 -16.70 -10.46 -1.02
C ALA A 304 -18.03 -10.83 -1.68
N ALA A 305 -17.99 -11.45 -2.85
CA ALA A 305 -19.18 -11.94 -3.54
C ALA A 305 -18.83 -13.10 -4.47
N ALA A 306 -19.69 -14.11 -4.54
CA ALA A 306 -19.51 -15.30 -5.40
C ALA A 306 -18.12 -15.95 -5.25
N GLY A 307 -17.61 -16.02 -4.03
CA GLY A 307 -16.30 -16.61 -3.75
C GLY A 307 -15.08 -15.78 -4.15
N ARG A 308 -15.25 -14.52 -4.53
CA ARG A 308 -14.20 -13.60 -4.97
C ARG A 308 -14.09 -12.39 -4.05
N LEU A 309 -12.90 -11.77 -4.00
CA LEU A 309 -12.66 -10.50 -3.33
C LEU A 309 -12.46 -9.40 -4.37
N TYR A 310 -13.05 -8.24 -4.10
CA TYR A 310 -12.94 -7.04 -4.93
C TYR A 310 -12.43 -5.90 -4.06
N PHE A 311 -11.31 -5.32 -4.46
CA PHE A 311 -10.69 -4.18 -3.79
C PHE A 311 -11.00 -2.93 -4.61
N LEU A 312 -11.80 -2.01 -4.05
CA LEU A 312 -12.32 -0.87 -4.76
C LEU A 312 -12.00 0.43 -4.00
N PRO A 313 -11.65 1.53 -4.72
CA PRO A 313 -11.44 2.81 -4.06
C PRO A 313 -12.74 3.27 -3.36
N PRO A 314 -12.67 4.14 -2.32
CA PRO A 314 -13.85 4.56 -1.57
C PRO A 314 -14.95 5.20 -2.43
N ASP A 315 -14.57 5.89 -3.49
CA ASP A 315 -15.45 6.60 -4.43
C ASP A 315 -15.83 5.79 -5.68
N TRP A 316 -15.53 4.48 -5.71
CA TRP A 316 -15.75 3.62 -6.88
C TRP A 316 -17.19 3.68 -7.43
N GLN A 317 -18.19 3.87 -6.54
CA GLN A 317 -19.58 3.96 -6.96
C GLN A 317 -19.85 5.20 -7.83
N ALA A 318 -19.25 6.34 -7.45
CA ALA A 318 -19.32 7.56 -8.24
C ALA A 318 -18.61 7.38 -9.60
N GLN A 319 -17.43 6.77 -9.61
CA GLN A 319 -16.66 6.49 -10.83
C GLN A 319 -17.37 5.52 -11.78
N CYS A 320 -18.16 4.58 -11.25
CA CYS A 320 -18.85 3.56 -12.05
C CYS A 320 -20.29 3.93 -12.44
N ARG A 321 -20.86 4.98 -11.85
CA ARG A 321 -22.24 5.39 -12.13
C ARG A 321 -22.35 6.01 -13.51
N ALA A 322 -23.17 5.42 -14.37
CA ALA A 322 -23.51 6.04 -15.64
C ALA A 322 -24.40 7.28 -15.40
N THR A 323 -24.05 8.39 -16.04
CA THR A 323 -24.89 9.58 -16.01
C THR A 323 -26.18 9.31 -16.80
N PRO A 324 -27.37 9.55 -16.22
CA PRO A 324 -28.61 9.47 -16.96
C PRO A 324 -28.58 10.44 -18.14
N GLN A 325 -28.87 9.96 -19.34
CA GLN A 325 -28.85 10.76 -20.57
C GLN A 325 -29.87 10.25 -21.58
N THR A 326 -30.26 11.13 -22.49
CA THR A 326 -31.10 10.80 -23.62
C THR A 326 -30.39 11.27 -24.90
N GLY A 327 -30.28 10.43 -25.89
CA GLY A 327 -29.57 10.72 -27.12
C GLY A 327 -29.59 9.54 -28.08
N ARG A 328 -29.00 9.69 -29.26
CA ARG A 328 -28.87 8.57 -30.19
C ARG A 328 -27.88 7.54 -29.67
N LEU A 329 -28.15 6.26 -29.87
CA LEU A 329 -27.32 5.17 -29.37
C LEU A 329 -25.85 5.29 -29.84
N LYS A 330 -25.63 5.71 -31.11
CA LYS A 330 -24.30 5.92 -31.69
C LYS A 330 -23.52 7.12 -31.10
N GLU A 331 -24.22 8.05 -30.46
CA GLU A 331 -23.69 9.32 -29.96
C GLU A 331 -23.39 9.24 -28.45
N LEU A 332 -23.66 8.09 -27.82
CA LEU A 332 -23.34 7.90 -26.40
C LEU A 332 -21.83 8.00 -26.16
N GLY A 333 -21.41 8.99 -25.37
CA GLY A 333 -20.02 9.23 -25.00
C GLY A 333 -19.73 8.85 -23.54
N GLY A 334 -18.55 9.27 -23.02
CA GLY A 334 -18.27 9.24 -21.58
C GLY A 334 -18.09 7.84 -20.96
N GLY A 335 -17.59 6.87 -21.71
CA GLY A 335 -17.36 5.50 -21.23
C GLY A 335 -18.31 4.44 -21.80
N TRP A 336 -19.21 4.84 -22.69
CA TRP A 336 -20.02 3.92 -23.48
C TRP A 336 -19.25 3.40 -24.68
N GLN A 337 -19.38 2.09 -24.94
CA GLN A 337 -18.86 1.42 -26.12
C GLN A 337 -19.91 0.50 -26.73
N LEU A 338 -19.90 0.38 -28.04
CA LEU A 338 -20.69 -0.59 -28.78
C LEU A 338 -19.80 -1.75 -29.15
N ARG A 339 -20.10 -2.95 -28.65
CA ARG A 339 -19.33 -4.16 -28.92
C ARG A 339 -20.13 -5.15 -29.74
N ARG A 340 -19.51 -5.81 -30.74
CA ARG A 340 -20.13 -6.94 -31.44
C ARG A 340 -20.35 -8.10 -30.46
N ALA A 341 -21.50 -8.73 -30.54
CA ALA A 341 -21.88 -9.87 -29.72
C ALA A 341 -22.63 -10.89 -30.55
N ALA A 342 -22.58 -12.17 -30.14
CA ALA A 342 -23.28 -13.25 -30.86
C ALA A 342 -24.76 -12.93 -31.13
N TYR A 343 -25.38 -12.21 -30.18
CA TYR A 343 -26.73 -11.65 -30.31
C TYR A 343 -26.76 -10.23 -29.74
N GLY A 344 -27.13 -9.26 -30.55
CA GLY A 344 -27.14 -7.83 -30.18
C GLY A 344 -28.16 -7.04 -31.02
N LEU A 345 -28.16 -5.74 -30.86
CA LEU A 345 -29.04 -4.83 -31.61
C LEU A 345 -28.60 -4.77 -33.09
N PRO A 346 -29.52 -4.62 -34.04
CA PRO A 346 -29.18 -4.38 -35.43
C PRO A 346 -28.55 -2.99 -35.61
N ASP A 347 -27.73 -2.82 -36.65
CA ASP A 347 -27.11 -1.51 -36.96
C ASP A 347 -28.12 -0.36 -37.10
N ALA A 348 -29.34 -0.65 -37.57
CA ALA A 348 -30.42 0.32 -37.63
C ALA A 348 -30.83 0.91 -36.26
N ALA A 349 -30.56 0.20 -35.17
CA ALA A 349 -30.82 0.70 -33.81
C ALA A 349 -29.88 1.84 -33.40
N LEU A 350 -28.74 2.05 -34.09
CA LEU A 350 -27.81 3.12 -33.83
C LEU A 350 -28.41 4.52 -33.93
N GLU A 351 -29.40 4.70 -34.81
CA GLU A 351 -30.09 5.97 -35.03
C GLU A 351 -31.24 6.21 -34.04
N GLN A 352 -31.60 5.21 -33.26
CA GLN A 352 -32.70 5.33 -32.30
C GLN A 352 -32.31 6.24 -31.14
N THR A 353 -33.25 7.08 -30.72
CA THR A 353 -33.16 7.84 -29.48
C THR A 353 -33.38 6.89 -28.29
N VAL A 354 -32.41 6.83 -27.38
CA VAL A 354 -32.44 5.96 -26.23
C VAL A 354 -32.33 6.75 -24.95
N ARG A 355 -32.81 6.16 -23.85
CA ARG A 355 -32.63 6.64 -22.48
C ARG A 355 -31.71 5.72 -21.74
N ILE A 356 -30.67 6.31 -21.08
CA ILE A 356 -29.79 5.61 -20.17
C ILE A 356 -30.23 5.93 -18.75
N ARG A 357 -30.49 4.89 -17.97
CA ARG A 357 -30.82 4.97 -16.54
C ARG A 357 -30.51 3.67 -15.81
N THR A 358 -30.64 3.67 -14.50
CA THR A 358 -30.67 2.43 -13.71
C THR A 358 -32.03 1.74 -13.84
N ALA A 359 -32.06 0.43 -13.54
CA ALA A 359 -33.29 -0.35 -13.63
C ALA A 359 -34.33 0.08 -12.59
N GLU A 360 -35.60 0.13 -13.00
CA GLU A 360 -36.79 0.39 -12.17
C GLU A 360 -37.57 -0.90 -11.90
N SER A 361 -38.49 -0.84 -10.93
CA SER A 361 -39.24 -2.04 -10.49
C SER A 361 -40.08 -2.68 -11.59
N GLY A 362 -40.58 -1.88 -12.56
CA GLY A 362 -41.41 -2.30 -13.68
C GLY A 362 -40.63 -2.83 -14.89
N ASP A 363 -39.33 -2.70 -14.92
CA ASP A 363 -38.55 -3.09 -16.09
C ASP A 363 -38.53 -4.60 -16.31
N LEU A 364 -38.84 -4.98 -17.56
CA LEU A 364 -38.84 -6.35 -18.06
C LEU A 364 -38.13 -6.41 -19.40
N LEU A 365 -37.29 -7.41 -19.59
CA LEU A 365 -36.63 -7.73 -20.86
C LEU A 365 -37.10 -9.09 -21.34
N HIS A 366 -37.43 -9.24 -22.64
CA HIS A 366 -37.73 -10.54 -23.21
C HIS A 366 -36.44 -11.31 -23.48
N THR A 367 -36.47 -12.55 -23.10
CA THR A 367 -35.37 -13.51 -23.31
C THR A 367 -35.95 -14.76 -23.97
N SER A 368 -35.09 -15.65 -24.47
CA SER A 368 -35.54 -16.94 -25.02
C SER A 368 -36.31 -17.80 -24.01
N GLY A 369 -36.12 -17.56 -22.71
CA GLY A 369 -36.85 -18.22 -21.61
C GLY A 369 -38.01 -17.40 -20.99
N GLY A 370 -38.53 -16.38 -21.70
CA GLY A 370 -39.63 -15.53 -21.19
C GLY A 370 -39.16 -14.15 -20.71
N ARG A 371 -40.02 -13.44 -19.99
CA ARG A 371 -39.75 -12.10 -19.46
C ARG A 371 -38.95 -12.17 -18.17
N LYS A 372 -37.85 -11.43 -18.08
CA LYS A 372 -37.01 -11.36 -16.90
C LYS A 372 -36.75 -9.90 -16.48
N LYS A 373 -36.64 -9.68 -15.17
CA LYS A 373 -36.20 -8.38 -14.63
C LYS A 373 -34.68 -8.19 -14.84
N PRO A 374 -34.21 -6.95 -15.08
CA PRO A 374 -32.77 -6.66 -15.21
C PRO A 374 -31.93 -7.24 -14.05
N LYS A 375 -32.43 -7.18 -12.80
CA LYS A 375 -31.78 -7.78 -11.64
C LYS A 375 -31.53 -9.28 -11.78
N GLN A 376 -32.48 -10.02 -12.35
CA GLN A 376 -32.34 -11.47 -12.59
C GLN A 376 -31.31 -11.76 -13.68
N ILE A 377 -31.34 -10.96 -14.76
CA ILE A 377 -30.38 -11.06 -15.87
C ILE A 377 -28.95 -10.82 -15.36
N LEU A 378 -28.75 -9.78 -14.53
CA LEU A 378 -27.45 -9.48 -13.90
C LEU A 378 -26.99 -10.61 -12.96
N GLN A 379 -27.93 -11.23 -12.24
CA GLN A 379 -27.62 -12.37 -11.37
C GLN A 379 -27.19 -13.59 -12.17
N GLU A 380 -27.92 -13.92 -13.24
CA GLU A 380 -27.57 -15.04 -14.14
C GLU A 380 -26.23 -14.80 -14.85
N ALA A 381 -25.90 -13.55 -15.15
CA ALA A 381 -24.60 -13.17 -15.70
C ALA A 381 -23.46 -13.16 -14.66
N GLY A 382 -23.74 -13.50 -13.40
CA GLY A 382 -22.74 -13.56 -12.33
C GLY A 382 -22.28 -12.19 -11.84
N VAL A 383 -22.97 -11.10 -12.17
CA VAL A 383 -22.63 -9.75 -11.69
C VAL A 383 -22.76 -9.70 -10.17
N PRO A 384 -21.73 -9.23 -9.42
CA PRO A 384 -21.77 -9.16 -7.98
C PRO A 384 -22.94 -8.29 -7.45
N PRO A 385 -23.56 -8.66 -6.32
CA PRO A 385 -24.70 -7.94 -5.76
C PRO A 385 -24.47 -6.45 -5.55
N PHE A 386 -23.27 -6.05 -5.11
CA PHE A 386 -22.92 -4.66 -4.83
C PHE A 386 -22.87 -3.77 -6.10
N ALA A 387 -22.59 -4.35 -7.28
CA ALA A 387 -22.51 -3.63 -8.54
C ALA A 387 -23.87 -3.49 -9.24
N ARG A 388 -24.83 -4.40 -8.98
CA ARG A 388 -26.12 -4.42 -9.68
C ARG A 388 -26.94 -3.13 -9.56
N PRO A 389 -26.99 -2.41 -8.40
CA PRO A 389 -27.75 -1.16 -8.29
C PRO A 389 -27.23 -0.02 -9.18
N LEU A 390 -25.95 -0.08 -9.59
CA LEU A 390 -25.31 0.92 -10.44
C LEU A 390 -25.41 0.57 -11.93
N TRP A 391 -25.93 -0.63 -12.25
CA TRP A 391 -25.91 -1.16 -13.62
C TRP A 391 -26.89 -0.42 -14.52
N PRO A 392 -26.43 0.20 -15.61
CA PRO A 392 -27.30 0.93 -16.49
C PRO A 392 -28.09 -0.01 -17.40
N ILE A 393 -29.30 0.41 -17.71
CA ILE A 393 -30.13 -0.14 -18.77
C ILE A 393 -30.28 0.85 -19.90
N VAL A 394 -30.61 0.35 -21.07
CA VAL A 394 -30.98 1.13 -22.25
C VAL A 394 -32.47 0.96 -22.48
N ALA A 395 -33.20 2.08 -22.51
CA ALA A 395 -34.62 2.12 -22.75
C ALA A 395 -34.95 2.92 -24.04
N ASP A 396 -36.08 2.64 -24.65
CA ASP A 396 -36.59 3.37 -25.82
C ASP A 396 -37.21 4.74 -25.43
N ALA A 397 -37.75 5.45 -26.39
CA ALA A 397 -38.41 6.74 -26.18
C ALA A 397 -39.64 6.64 -25.24
N GLU A 398 -40.34 5.50 -25.24
CA GLU A 398 -41.45 5.18 -24.35
C GLU A 398 -41.01 4.65 -22.98
N ASN A 399 -39.73 4.73 -22.66
CA ASN A 399 -39.10 4.27 -21.40
C ASN A 399 -39.15 2.75 -21.17
N ARG A 400 -39.34 1.93 -22.23
CA ARG A 400 -39.31 0.45 -22.12
C ARG A 400 -37.89 -0.05 -22.23
N CYS A 401 -37.47 -0.84 -21.25
CA CYS A 401 -36.12 -1.44 -21.24
C CYS A 401 -35.96 -2.45 -22.39
N PHE A 402 -34.94 -2.28 -23.23
CA PHE A 402 -34.61 -3.22 -24.30
C PHE A 402 -33.15 -3.75 -24.25
N ALA A 403 -32.28 -3.20 -23.37
CA ALA A 403 -31.00 -3.79 -23.14
C ALA A 403 -30.52 -3.57 -21.69
N VAL A 404 -29.84 -4.56 -21.15
CA VAL A 404 -29.00 -4.46 -19.93
C VAL A 404 -27.55 -4.33 -20.40
N ALA A 405 -26.94 -3.18 -20.15
CA ALA A 405 -25.65 -2.80 -20.72
C ALA A 405 -24.57 -3.88 -20.55
N GLY A 406 -23.93 -4.25 -21.65
CA GLY A 406 -22.86 -5.24 -21.67
C GLY A 406 -23.25 -6.68 -21.33
N ILE A 407 -24.53 -6.95 -21.09
CA ILE A 407 -25.02 -8.27 -20.69
C ILE A 407 -25.94 -8.89 -21.72
N ARG A 408 -27.03 -8.19 -22.09
CA ARG A 408 -28.06 -8.74 -22.99
C ARG A 408 -28.97 -7.68 -23.58
N THR A 409 -29.41 -7.93 -24.80
CA THR A 409 -30.48 -7.19 -25.46
C THR A 409 -31.82 -7.96 -25.44
N ASP A 410 -32.95 -7.29 -25.65
CA ASP A 410 -34.25 -7.91 -25.78
C ASP A 410 -34.27 -8.86 -26.98
N SER A 411 -34.69 -10.10 -26.78
CA SER A 411 -34.66 -11.15 -27.81
C SER A 411 -35.52 -10.85 -29.05
N ARG A 412 -36.50 -9.96 -28.95
CA ARG A 412 -37.34 -9.55 -30.07
C ARG A 412 -36.65 -8.57 -31.01
N MET A 413 -35.59 -7.87 -30.52
CA MET A 413 -34.79 -6.92 -31.28
C MET A 413 -33.42 -7.47 -31.64
N ALA A 414 -33.03 -8.58 -31.06
CA ALA A 414 -31.68 -9.13 -31.20
C ALA A 414 -31.49 -9.78 -32.58
N VAL A 415 -30.36 -9.47 -33.21
CA VAL A 415 -29.88 -10.11 -34.43
C VAL A 415 -28.55 -10.82 -34.17
N ALA A 416 -28.20 -11.81 -34.99
CA ALA A 416 -26.90 -12.45 -34.94
C ALA A 416 -25.83 -11.43 -35.31
N ASP A 417 -24.67 -11.52 -34.64
CA ASP A 417 -23.54 -10.59 -34.79
C ASP A 417 -23.93 -9.11 -34.60
N GLY A 418 -24.91 -8.87 -33.74
CA GLY A 418 -25.40 -7.53 -33.46
C GLY A 418 -24.55 -6.73 -32.48
N LEU A 419 -24.98 -5.51 -32.18
CA LEU A 419 -24.30 -4.58 -31.29
C LEU A 419 -24.84 -4.67 -29.87
N LEU A 420 -23.94 -4.69 -28.89
CA LEU A 420 -24.25 -4.64 -27.45
C LEU A 420 -23.71 -3.34 -26.86
N PRO A 421 -24.56 -2.43 -26.38
CA PRO A 421 -24.11 -1.23 -25.69
C PRO A 421 -23.52 -1.62 -24.34
N CYS A 422 -22.27 -1.24 -24.09
CA CYS A 422 -21.49 -1.57 -22.89
C CYS A 422 -21.10 -0.31 -22.13
N TRP A 423 -21.25 -0.33 -20.80
CA TRP A 423 -20.73 0.69 -19.91
C TRP A 423 -19.40 0.20 -19.31
N GLU A 424 -18.28 0.68 -19.86
CA GLU A 424 -16.93 0.18 -19.55
C GLU A 424 -16.59 0.15 -18.05
N PRO A 425 -16.92 1.16 -17.22
CA PRO A 425 -16.55 1.14 -15.81
C PRO A 425 -17.09 -0.07 -15.03
N LEU A 426 -18.20 -0.68 -15.47
CA LEU A 426 -18.78 -1.85 -14.80
C LEU A 426 -18.42 -3.18 -15.46
N MET A 427 -17.82 -3.19 -16.66
CA MET A 427 -17.53 -4.44 -17.38
C MET A 427 -16.52 -5.33 -16.64
N ARG A 428 -15.65 -4.74 -15.80
CA ARG A 428 -14.73 -5.48 -14.92
C ARG A 428 -15.42 -6.42 -13.92
N PHE A 429 -16.72 -6.23 -13.66
CA PHE A 429 -17.50 -7.07 -12.75
C PHE A 429 -18.24 -8.20 -13.47
N VAL A 430 -18.18 -8.28 -14.78
CA VAL A 430 -18.73 -9.41 -15.55
C VAL A 430 -17.70 -10.52 -15.55
N PRO A 431 -18.02 -11.71 -15.03
CA PRO A 431 -17.07 -12.84 -15.09
C PRO A 431 -16.73 -13.17 -16.55
N PRO A 432 -15.49 -13.56 -16.86
CA PRO A 432 -15.16 -14.12 -18.17
C PRO A 432 -16.02 -15.38 -18.40
N ARG A 433 -16.58 -15.48 -19.60
CA ARG A 433 -17.35 -16.66 -20.02
C ARG A 433 -16.47 -17.83 -20.37
#